data_f587f96399d0759e7f51c30ede6b4290
#
_entry.id   f587f96399d0759e7f51c30ede6b4290
#
_cell.length_a   1.000
_cell.length_b   1.000
_cell.length_c   1.000
_cell.angle_alpha   90.00
_cell.angle_beta   90.00
_cell.angle_gamma   90.00
#
_symmetry.space_group_name_H-M   'P 1'
#
loop_
_entity.id
_entity.type
_entity.pdbx_description
1 polymer ?
#
loop_
_entity_poly.entity_id
_entity_poly.type
_entity_poly.pdbx_seq_one_letter_code
_entity_poly.pdbx_strand_id
1 'polypeptide(L)'
;MYRSTLKSLLSVHASNLPGWRTNRKIVVIESDDWGSIRMSSLEAFNNLLKAGMREDRNHYNTFDSLESNKDLECLFETLSKFKDKNDRHPVMTGVNVVANPNFEKIKENGYTHYVYEPYTETLKRYPAHDRVYELWKEGIEKRLFVPIFHGREHLNVQRWLRALRSGHRSTLLAFDNCVTGIYNGINGEKIPEFQAAFDIDTPEDLPYLKEVLITGLDLFKELYGYKSSYFVPTNGPFNNSLESVLEKKGVKYINSGKIQREPLGNGQFRKNIRFLGKKNELGQIYLTRNCFFEPSSMESPANTDWIGNCLKEIEIAFMWHKPATISTHRVNYVGFLHPENRERTLRKFEELLRTMLKKWPDIEFMTSMELGDLISMK
;
A
#
# COMPACT_ATOMS: atom_id res chain seq x y z
N MET A 1 22.21 22.30 -4.94
CA MET A 1 22.11 21.22 -3.95
C MET A 1 21.65 21.69 -2.55
N TYR A 2 22.26 22.68 -1.92
CA TYR A 2 21.91 23.15 -0.56
C TYR A 2 20.46 23.66 -0.38
N ARG A 3 19.90 24.38 -1.35
CA ARG A 3 18.53 24.93 -1.28
C ARG A 3 17.41 23.87 -1.38
N SER A 4 17.64 22.75 -2.08
CA SER A 4 16.66 21.67 -2.17
C SER A 4 16.58 20.87 -0.87
N THR A 5 17.72 20.63 -0.22
CA THR A 5 17.82 19.89 1.05
C THR A 5 17.18 20.68 2.21
N LEU A 6 17.39 21.99 2.27
CA LEU A 6 16.78 22.85 3.30
C LEU A 6 15.26 22.97 3.13
N LYS A 7 14.75 23.12 1.89
CA LYS A 7 13.31 23.13 1.59
C LYS A 7 12.65 21.81 1.97
N SER A 8 13.26 20.70 1.66
CA SER A 8 12.75 19.37 2.01
C SER A 8 12.69 19.20 3.54
N LEU A 9 13.74 19.58 4.25
CA LEU A 9 13.79 19.52 5.70
C LEU A 9 12.71 20.41 6.36
N LEU A 10 12.58 21.65 5.92
CA LEU A 10 11.52 22.57 6.40
C LEU A 10 10.11 22.01 6.13
N SER A 11 9.90 21.35 4.99
CA SER A 11 8.63 20.69 4.67
C SER A 11 8.32 19.55 5.64
N VAL A 12 9.31 18.73 6.01
CA VAL A 12 9.13 17.65 6.99
C VAL A 12 8.78 18.22 8.37
N HIS A 13 9.46 19.28 8.83
CA HIS A 13 9.10 19.97 10.09
C HIS A 13 7.68 20.55 10.02
N ALA A 14 7.35 21.33 9.00
CA ALA A 14 6.04 21.94 8.84
C ALA A 14 4.90 20.92 8.80
N SER A 15 5.16 19.77 8.19
CA SER A 15 4.19 18.68 8.06
C SER A 15 3.89 17.97 9.39
N ASN A 16 4.75 18.08 10.39
CA ASN A 16 4.57 17.53 11.73
C ASN A 16 3.98 18.55 12.73
N LEU A 17 3.72 19.81 12.33
CA LEU A 17 3.16 20.82 13.24
C LEU A 17 1.70 20.55 13.63
N PRO A 18 0.74 20.29 12.71
CA PRO A 18 -0.67 20.14 13.07
C PRO A 18 -1.01 18.76 13.61
N GLY A 19 -2.10 18.68 14.37
CA GLY A 19 -2.75 17.42 14.75
C GLY A 19 -2.30 16.83 16.08
N TRP A 20 -2.75 15.64 16.34
CA TRP A 20 -2.59 14.91 17.60
C TRP A 20 -1.12 14.73 18.02
N ARG A 21 -0.84 14.77 19.32
CA ARG A 21 0.51 14.69 19.89
C ARG A 21 0.58 13.72 21.07
N THR A 22 1.80 13.16 21.28
CA THR A 22 2.10 12.28 22.39
C THR A 22 3.58 12.39 22.78
N ASN A 23 3.88 12.19 24.08
CA ASN A 23 5.25 12.09 24.55
C ASN A 23 5.82 10.66 24.41
N ARG A 24 4.98 9.68 24.03
CA ARG A 24 5.41 8.31 23.79
C ARG A 24 6.10 8.24 22.42
N LYS A 25 7.20 7.49 22.34
CA LYS A 25 7.91 7.23 21.08
C LYS A 25 7.28 6.04 20.37
N ILE A 26 6.15 6.28 19.72
CA ILE A 26 5.40 5.25 18.97
C ILE A 26 5.95 5.16 17.57
N VAL A 27 6.22 3.93 17.13
CA VAL A 27 6.56 3.61 15.73
C VAL A 27 5.51 2.69 15.15
N VAL A 28 4.97 3.08 14.00
CA VAL A 28 4.07 2.28 13.17
C VAL A 28 4.75 2.02 11.84
N ILE A 29 4.68 0.79 11.35
CA ILE A 29 5.22 0.40 10.05
C ILE A 29 4.04 -0.02 9.17
N GLU A 30 3.74 0.77 8.15
CA GLU A 30 2.69 0.49 7.17
C GLU A 30 3.31 0.10 5.83
N SER A 31 2.94 -1.08 5.33
CA SER A 31 3.41 -1.58 4.04
C SER A 31 2.23 -1.88 3.12
N ASP A 32 2.20 -1.20 1.97
CA ASP A 32 1.11 -1.27 1.01
C ASP A 32 1.27 -2.42 -0.01
N ASP A 33 0.22 -2.69 -0.76
CA ASP A 33 0.10 -3.54 -1.96
C ASP A 33 -0.01 -5.05 -1.73
N TRP A 34 -0.07 -5.53 -0.47
CA TRP A 34 -0.19 -6.96 -0.17
C TRP A 34 -1.46 -7.58 -0.76
N GLY A 35 -1.35 -8.81 -1.25
CA GLY A 35 -2.45 -9.56 -1.87
C GLY A 35 -2.73 -9.21 -3.33
N SER A 36 -2.12 -8.17 -3.89
CA SER A 36 -2.34 -7.77 -5.27
C SER A 36 -1.34 -8.43 -6.24
N ILE A 37 -1.82 -8.83 -7.42
CA ILE A 37 -0.94 -9.15 -8.54
C ILE A 37 -0.34 -7.85 -9.03
N ARG A 38 1.00 -7.77 -9.15
CA ARG A 38 1.70 -6.66 -9.81
C ARG A 38 2.29 -7.15 -11.13
N MET A 39 3.49 -7.73 -11.10
CA MET A 39 4.05 -8.45 -12.24
C MET A 39 3.80 -9.96 -12.03
N SER A 40 3.10 -10.58 -12.93
CA SER A 40 2.62 -11.96 -12.78
C SER A 40 3.74 -13.01 -12.85
N SER A 41 4.76 -12.77 -13.68
CA SER A 41 5.90 -13.68 -13.86
C SER A 41 7.06 -13.00 -14.58
N LEU A 42 8.26 -13.62 -14.54
CA LEU A 42 9.40 -13.19 -15.37
C LEU A 42 9.10 -13.35 -16.87
N GLU A 43 8.27 -14.33 -17.25
CA GLU A 43 7.84 -14.50 -18.65
C GLU A 43 6.98 -13.30 -19.08
N ALA A 44 5.98 -12.91 -18.28
CA ALA A 44 5.16 -11.73 -18.50
C ALA A 44 6.00 -10.46 -18.63
N PHE A 45 6.93 -10.24 -17.70
CA PHE A 45 7.88 -9.13 -17.73
C PHE A 45 8.66 -9.09 -19.06
N ASN A 46 9.24 -10.23 -19.47
CA ASN A 46 10.01 -10.32 -20.70
C ASN A 46 9.13 -10.13 -21.96
N ASN A 47 7.89 -10.61 -21.96
CA ASN A 47 6.94 -10.40 -23.06
C ASN A 47 6.61 -8.93 -23.25
N LEU A 48 6.39 -8.19 -22.16
CA LEU A 48 6.13 -6.75 -22.18
C LEU A 48 7.37 -5.98 -22.67
N LEU A 49 8.57 -6.32 -22.22
CA LEU A 49 9.82 -5.72 -22.72
C LEU A 49 10.02 -5.97 -24.22
N LYS A 50 9.82 -7.20 -24.70
CA LYS A 50 9.93 -7.55 -26.14
C LYS A 50 8.94 -6.75 -27.01
N ALA A 51 7.78 -6.40 -26.46
CA ALA A 51 6.81 -5.55 -27.15
C ALA A 51 7.16 -4.05 -27.16
N GLY A 52 8.28 -3.66 -26.53
CA GLY A 52 8.74 -2.28 -26.48
C GLY A 52 8.21 -1.46 -25.31
N MET A 53 7.59 -2.10 -24.34
CA MET A 53 7.23 -1.48 -23.06
C MET A 53 8.46 -1.42 -22.14
N ARG A 54 8.57 -0.36 -21.32
CA ARG A 54 9.77 -0.13 -20.52
C ARG A 54 9.51 -0.38 -19.03
N GLU A 55 8.99 -1.58 -18.74
CA GLU A 55 8.68 -2.03 -17.38
C GLU A 55 9.93 -2.11 -16.48
N ASP A 56 11.10 -2.24 -17.09
CA ASP A 56 12.44 -2.19 -16.48
C ASP A 56 12.82 -0.83 -15.87
N ARG A 57 12.02 0.22 -16.07
CA ARG A 57 12.23 1.57 -15.53
C ARG A 57 11.39 1.90 -14.30
N ASN A 58 10.58 0.97 -13.85
CA ASN A 58 9.74 1.13 -12.67
C ASN A 58 10.01 -0.01 -11.69
N HIS A 59 10.38 0.31 -10.45
CA HIS A 59 10.74 -0.69 -9.45
C HIS A 59 9.55 -1.60 -9.06
N TYR A 60 8.32 -1.09 -9.06
CA TYR A 60 7.15 -1.92 -8.83
C TYR A 60 6.97 -2.97 -9.92
N ASN A 61 7.15 -2.59 -11.19
CA ASN A 61 6.98 -3.51 -12.31
C ASN A 61 8.19 -4.46 -12.49
N THR A 62 9.37 -4.03 -12.03
CA THR A 62 10.58 -4.88 -12.07
C THR A 62 10.61 -5.89 -10.94
N PHE A 63 10.31 -5.47 -9.71
CA PHE A 63 10.60 -6.29 -8.51
C PHE A 63 9.36 -6.77 -7.78
N ASP A 64 8.19 -6.08 -7.94
CA ASP A 64 7.01 -6.43 -7.17
C ASP A 64 6.18 -7.52 -7.84
N SER A 65 5.74 -8.47 -7.04
CA SER A 65 4.91 -9.60 -7.41
C SER A 65 3.98 -9.95 -6.25
N LEU A 66 3.04 -10.84 -6.49
CA LEU A 66 2.32 -11.48 -5.38
C LEU A 66 3.35 -12.11 -4.42
N GLU A 67 3.19 -11.90 -3.13
CA GLU A 67 4.11 -12.40 -2.10
C GLU A 67 4.10 -13.92 -2.04
N SER A 68 5.29 -14.52 -1.98
CA SER A 68 5.49 -15.97 -1.86
C SER A 68 5.61 -16.40 -0.39
N ASN A 69 5.57 -17.71 -0.15
CA ASN A 69 5.83 -18.32 1.16
C ASN A 69 7.16 -17.80 1.74
N LYS A 70 8.22 -17.82 0.92
CA LYS A 70 9.55 -17.41 1.34
C LYS A 70 9.65 -15.92 1.70
N ASP A 71 8.87 -15.07 1.05
CA ASP A 71 8.85 -13.65 1.33
C ASP A 71 8.33 -13.37 2.75
N LEU A 72 7.22 -14.00 3.13
CA LEU A 72 6.64 -13.86 4.47
C LEU A 72 7.51 -14.50 5.54
N GLU A 73 8.07 -15.70 5.28
CA GLU A 73 8.99 -16.36 6.21
C GLU A 73 10.20 -15.48 6.52
N CYS A 74 10.85 -14.89 5.51
CA CYS A 74 11.99 -14.02 5.69
C CYS A 74 11.62 -12.70 6.43
N LEU A 75 10.44 -12.13 6.12
CA LEU A 75 9.94 -10.94 6.81
C LEU A 75 9.70 -11.25 8.29
N PHE A 76 9.01 -12.34 8.62
CA PHE A 76 8.69 -12.72 9.99
C PHE A 76 9.95 -13.07 10.78
N GLU A 77 10.91 -13.76 10.18
CA GLU A 77 12.22 -13.99 10.77
C GLU A 77 12.91 -12.65 11.13
N THR A 78 12.89 -11.68 10.20
CA THR A 78 13.50 -10.37 10.43
C THR A 78 12.84 -9.61 11.59
N LEU A 79 11.50 -9.56 11.61
CA LEU A 79 10.75 -8.87 12.67
C LEU A 79 10.96 -9.53 14.04
N SER A 80 11.03 -10.85 14.10
CA SER A 80 11.19 -11.63 15.34
C SER A 80 12.55 -11.42 16.04
N LYS A 81 13.55 -10.87 15.35
CA LYS A 81 14.88 -10.58 15.94
C LYS A 81 14.87 -9.39 16.91
N PHE A 82 13.83 -8.58 16.93
CA PHE A 82 13.78 -7.32 17.66
C PHE A 82 12.60 -7.26 18.62
N LYS A 83 12.75 -6.48 19.69
CA LYS A 83 11.69 -6.18 20.65
C LYS A 83 11.77 -4.74 21.12
N ASP A 84 10.61 -4.16 21.40
CA ASP A 84 10.48 -2.82 21.99
C ASP A 84 10.60 -2.86 23.52
N LYS A 85 10.45 -1.70 24.19
CA LYS A 85 10.50 -1.59 25.65
C LYS A 85 9.46 -2.42 26.41
N ASN A 86 8.42 -2.86 25.72
CA ASN A 86 7.32 -3.66 26.27
C ASN A 86 7.46 -5.15 25.89
N ASP A 87 8.63 -5.57 25.42
CA ASP A 87 8.94 -6.93 24.97
C ASP A 87 8.09 -7.39 23.75
N ARG A 88 7.59 -6.44 22.93
CA ARG A 88 6.81 -6.70 21.72
C ARG A 88 7.68 -6.59 20.49
N HIS A 89 7.49 -7.50 19.54
CA HIS A 89 8.14 -7.41 18.24
C HIS A 89 7.67 -6.19 17.44
N PRO A 90 8.50 -5.64 16.53
CA PRO A 90 8.00 -4.77 15.46
C PRO A 90 6.86 -5.47 14.74
N VAL A 91 5.78 -4.73 14.45
CA VAL A 91 4.63 -5.26 13.74
C VAL A 91 4.46 -4.52 12.42
N MET A 92 4.32 -5.28 11.33
CA MET A 92 3.96 -4.75 10.03
C MET A 92 2.43 -4.59 9.96
N THR A 93 1.94 -3.38 9.80
CA THR A 93 0.56 -3.17 9.35
C THR A 93 0.53 -3.41 7.84
N GLY A 94 0.06 -4.58 7.45
CA GLY A 94 -0.07 -4.96 6.04
C GLY A 94 -1.31 -4.30 5.43
N VAL A 95 -1.10 -3.46 4.43
CA VAL A 95 -2.18 -2.77 3.73
C VAL A 95 -2.58 -3.65 2.54
N ASN A 96 -3.66 -4.44 2.72
CA ASN A 96 -3.98 -5.57 1.87
C ASN A 96 -5.20 -5.30 0.99
N VAL A 97 -5.12 -5.71 -0.27
CA VAL A 97 -6.30 -5.99 -1.08
C VAL A 97 -6.79 -7.41 -0.82
N VAL A 98 -8.04 -7.70 -1.17
CA VAL A 98 -8.69 -8.99 -0.83
C VAL A 98 -9.06 -9.81 -2.06
N ALA A 99 -8.92 -9.25 -3.25
CA ALA A 99 -9.25 -9.91 -4.51
C ALA A 99 -8.36 -9.41 -5.65
N ASN A 100 -8.35 -10.17 -6.73
CA ASN A 100 -7.67 -9.86 -7.98
C ASN A 100 -8.62 -10.08 -9.17
N PRO A 101 -8.32 -9.55 -10.37
CA PRO A 101 -9.07 -9.85 -11.58
C PRO A 101 -9.03 -11.34 -11.93
N ASN A 102 -10.17 -11.93 -12.24
CA ASN A 102 -10.22 -13.23 -12.91
C ASN A 102 -10.09 -13.01 -14.41
N PHE A 103 -8.85 -13.02 -14.92
CA PHE A 103 -8.55 -12.68 -16.30
C PHE A 103 -9.27 -13.60 -17.31
N GLU A 104 -9.40 -14.89 -17.01
CA GLU A 104 -10.08 -15.87 -17.88
C GLU A 104 -11.55 -15.49 -18.09
N LYS A 105 -12.29 -15.33 -16.97
CA LYS A 105 -13.73 -14.99 -17.03
C LYS A 105 -14.00 -13.61 -17.63
N ILE A 106 -13.07 -12.64 -17.40
CA ILE A 106 -13.17 -11.30 -18.00
C ILE A 106 -12.96 -11.38 -19.52
N LYS A 107 -12.03 -12.23 -19.98
CA LYS A 107 -11.79 -12.47 -21.41
C LYS A 107 -12.98 -13.17 -22.08
N GLU A 108 -13.50 -14.22 -21.43
CA GLU A 108 -14.67 -14.98 -21.91
C GLU A 108 -15.91 -14.11 -22.13
N ASN A 109 -16.13 -13.11 -21.26
CA ASN A 109 -17.27 -12.18 -21.40
C ASN A 109 -16.98 -10.98 -22.31
N GLY A 110 -15.85 -10.95 -23.03
CA GLY A 110 -15.48 -9.86 -23.94
C GLY A 110 -15.28 -8.51 -23.25
N TYR A 111 -14.76 -8.50 -22.01
CA TYR A 111 -14.50 -7.31 -21.20
C TYR A 111 -15.75 -6.49 -20.81
N THR A 112 -16.93 -7.08 -20.96
CA THR A 112 -18.21 -6.40 -20.67
C THR A 112 -18.46 -6.25 -19.18
N HIS A 113 -18.06 -7.25 -18.39
CA HIS A 113 -18.24 -7.31 -16.96
C HIS A 113 -16.92 -7.64 -16.24
N TYR A 114 -16.68 -6.96 -15.12
CA TYR A 114 -15.58 -7.30 -14.25
C TYR A 114 -15.94 -8.53 -13.40
N VAL A 115 -15.03 -9.48 -13.35
CA VAL A 115 -15.11 -10.65 -12.48
C VAL A 115 -13.85 -10.67 -11.62
N TYR A 116 -14.02 -10.67 -10.31
CA TYR A 116 -12.90 -10.83 -9.38
C TYR A 116 -12.87 -12.23 -8.77
N GLU A 117 -11.73 -12.60 -8.27
CA GLU A 117 -11.55 -13.78 -7.43
C GLU A 117 -10.90 -13.37 -6.11
N PRO A 118 -11.29 -13.98 -4.96
CA PRO A 118 -10.58 -13.79 -3.71
C PRO A 118 -9.09 -14.08 -3.89
N TYR A 119 -8.20 -13.34 -3.20
CA TYR A 119 -6.76 -13.56 -3.37
C TYR A 119 -6.35 -14.99 -3.02
N THR A 120 -7.08 -15.69 -2.14
CA THR A 120 -6.85 -17.10 -1.84
C THR A 120 -7.04 -18.03 -3.05
N GLU A 121 -7.89 -17.66 -4.01
CA GLU A 121 -7.98 -18.36 -5.29
C GLU A 121 -6.82 -17.98 -6.22
N THR A 122 -6.42 -16.72 -6.20
CA THR A 122 -5.24 -16.25 -6.93
C THR A 122 -3.98 -17.01 -6.50
N LEU A 123 -3.76 -17.19 -5.20
CA LEU A 123 -2.59 -17.93 -4.67
C LEU A 123 -2.44 -19.35 -5.25
N LYS A 124 -3.54 -20.03 -5.55
CA LYS A 124 -3.54 -21.37 -6.12
C LYS A 124 -2.97 -21.44 -7.54
N ARG A 125 -2.91 -20.33 -8.24
CA ARG A 125 -2.40 -20.23 -9.62
C ARG A 125 -0.88 -20.02 -9.68
N TYR A 126 -0.24 -19.71 -8.54
CA TYR A 126 1.18 -19.39 -8.47
C TYR A 126 1.96 -20.45 -7.70
N PRO A 127 3.13 -20.89 -8.21
CA PRO A 127 3.99 -21.80 -7.48
C PRO A 127 4.60 -21.11 -6.24
N ALA A 128 4.81 -21.86 -5.16
CA ALA A 128 5.40 -21.38 -3.91
C ALA A 128 4.57 -20.30 -3.17
N HIS A 129 3.24 -20.28 -3.40
CA HIS A 129 2.30 -19.38 -2.72
C HIS A 129 1.23 -20.12 -1.92
N ASP A 130 1.28 -21.43 -1.87
CA ASP A 130 0.30 -22.34 -1.29
C ASP A 130 0.13 -22.16 0.23
N ARG A 131 1.15 -21.65 0.94
CA ARG A 131 1.13 -21.39 2.39
C ARG A 131 0.95 -19.92 2.79
N VAL A 132 0.86 -18.99 1.83
CA VAL A 132 0.79 -17.55 2.12
C VAL A 132 -0.38 -17.21 3.05
N TYR A 133 -1.54 -17.80 2.80
CA TYR A 133 -2.73 -17.54 3.64
C TYR A 133 -2.56 -18.04 5.09
N GLU A 134 -1.91 -19.20 5.26
CA GLU A 134 -1.59 -19.73 6.58
C GLU A 134 -0.55 -18.88 7.29
N LEU A 135 0.48 -18.45 6.57
CA LEU A 135 1.50 -17.54 7.10
C LEU A 135 0.92 -16.20 7.53
N TRP A 136 -0.08 -15.66 6.82
CA TRP A 136 -0.76 -14.46 7.28
C TRP A 136 -1.52 -14.68 8.59
N LYS A 137 -2.20 -15.81 8.76
CA LYS A 137 -2.82 -16.16 10.06
C LYS A 137 -1.79 -16.27 11.17
N GLU A 138 -0.68 -16.93 10.90
CA GLU A 138 0.44 -17.02 11.84
C GLU A 138 1.00 -15.62 12.19
N GLY A 139 1.15 -14.76 11.19
CA GLY A 139 1.58 -13.36 11.38
C GLY A 139 0.65 -12.55 12.26
N ILE A 140 -0.68 -12.76 12.11
CA ILE A 140 -1.71 -12.14 12.97
C ILE A 140 -1.58 -12.67 14.41
N GLU A 141 -1.55 -13.98 14.60
CA GLU A 141 -1.46 -14.62 15.92
C GLU A 141 -0.21 -14.19 16.69
N LYS A 142 0.94 -14.14 16.01
CA LYS A 142 2.23 -13.70 16.57
C LYS A 142 2.38 -12.18 16.63
N ARG A 143 1.39 -11.44 16.16
CA ARG A 143 1.45 -9.98 16.05
C ARG A 143 2.70 -9.48 15.31
N LEU A 144 3.09 -10.17 14.22
CA LEU A 144 4.17 -9.75 13.31
C LEU A 144 3.63 -9.04 12.08
N PHE A 145 2.45 -9.45 11.61
CA PHE A 145 1.80 -8.91 10.42
C PHE A 145 0.31 -8.83 10.66
N VAL A 146 -0.25 -7.61 10.61
CA VAL A 146 -1.68 -7.37 10.87
C VAL A 146 -2.28 -6.70 9.64
N PRO A 147 -3.08 -7.44 8.84
CA PRO A 147 -3.77 -6.90 7.67
C PRO A 147 -4.75 -5.77 8.00
N ILE A 148 -4.81 -4.77 7.13
CA ILE A 148 -5.85 -3.75 7.08
C ILE A 148 -6.31 -3.55 5.63
N PHE A 149 -7.46 -2.92 5.44
CA PHE A 149 -8.12 -2.85 4.14
C PHE A 149 -7.53 -1.77 3.23
N HIS A 150 -7.08 -2.18 2.03
CA HIS A 150 -6.56 -1.31 0.98
C HIS A 150 -7.56 -1.09 -0.16
N GLY A 151 -8.49 -2.01 -0.31
CA GLY A 151 -9.46 -2.08 -1.38
C GLY A 151 -9.85 -3.53 -1.66
N ARG A 152 -10.87 -3.74 -2.49
CA ARG A 152 -11.16 -5.09 -2.97
C ARG A 152 -10.04 -5.54 -3.90
N GLU A 153 -9.67 -4.72 -4.87
CA GLU A 153 -8.51 -4.86 -5.76
C GLU A 153 -7.69 -3.56 -5.84
N HIS A 154 -6.44 -3.65 -6.27
CA HIS A 154 -5.58 -2.49 -6.56
C HIS A 154 -5.72 -2.06 -8.03
N LEU A 155 -6.96 -1.78 -8.44
CA LEU A 155 -7.30 -1.55 -9.83
C LEU A 155 -8.50 -0.61 -9.98
N ASN A 156 -8.37 0.43 -10.78
CA ASN A 156 -9.51 1.22 -11.25
C ASN A 156 -10.26 0.44 -12.34
N VAL A 157 -11.18 -0.39 -11.90
CA VAL A 157 -11.88 -1.36 -12.74
C VAL A 157 -12.63 -0.70 -13.90
N GLN A 158 -13.34 0.40 -13.63
CA GLN A 158 -14.15 1.06 -14.66
C GLN A 158 -13.27 1.64 -15.77
N ARG A 159 -12.19 2.30 -15.41
CA ARG A 159 -11.19 2.86 -16.34
C ARG A 159 -10.50 1.75 -17.14
N TRP A 160 -10.12 0.67 -16.47
CA TRP A 160 -9.45 -0.46 -17.08
C TRP A 160 -10.35 -1.20 -18.09
N LEU A 161 -11.60 -1.50 -17.74
CA LEU A 161 -12.56 -2.12 -18.66
C LEU A 161 -12.86 -1.22 -19.86
N ARG A 162 -12.94 0.11 -19.68
CA ARG A 162 -13.09 1.06 -20.80
C ARG A 162 -11.89 0.96 -21.76
N ALA A 163 -10.67 0.89 -21.24
CA ALA A 163 -9.46 0.74 -22.07
C ALA A 163 -9.45 -0.61 -22.82
N LEU A 164 -9.79 -1.71 -22.18
CA LEU A 164 -9.87 -3.04 -22.81
C LEU A 164 -10.91 -3.04 -23.95
N ARG A 165 -12.13 -2.56 -23.70
CA ARG A 165 -13.20 -2.49 -24.70
C ARG A 165 -12.88 -1.56 -25.87
N SER A 166 -12.12 -0.50 -25.66
CA SER A 166 -11.67 0.40 -26.72
C SER A 166 -10.55 -0.18 -27.60
N GLY A 167 -10.05 -1.37 -27.27
CA GLY A 167 -8.94 -1.99 -27.99
C GLY A 167 -7.58 -1.36 -27.66
N HIS A 168 -7.40 -0.71 -26.49
CA HIS A 168 -6.14 -0.10 -26.09
C HIS A 168 -5.03 -1.15 -26.07
N ARG A 169 -4.11 -1.05 -27.03
CA ARG A 169 -3.18 -2.13 -27.40
C ARG A 169 -2.29 -2.56 -26.24
N SER A 170 -1.70 -1.60 -25.52
CA SER A 170 -0.81 -1.90 -24.40
C SER A 170 -1.57 -2.52 -23.23
N THR A 171 -2.81 -2.09 -22.97
CA THR A 171 -3.65 -2.68 -21.91
C THR A 171 -4.06 -4.11 -22.25
N LEU A 172 -4.40 -4.40 -23.52
CA LEU A 172 -4.72 -5.77 -23.98
C LEU A 172 -3.50 -6.69 -23.84
N LEU A 173 -2.32 -6.23 -24.24
CA LEU A 173 -1.09 -7.02 -24.09
C LEU A 173 -0.78 -7.30 -22.61
N ALA A 174 -0.92 -6.29 -21.73
CA ALA A 174 -0.74 -6.48 -20.29
C ALA A 174 -1.78 -7.46 -19.73
N PHE A 175 -3.03 -7.34 -20.14
CA PHE A 175 -4.12 -8.26 -19.79
C PHE A 175 -3.79 -9.70 -20.15
N ASP A 176 -3.32 -9.96 -21.39
CA ASP A 176 -2.96 -11.31 -21.84
C ASP A 176 -1.76 -11.90 -21.07
N ASN A 177 -0.98 -11.06 -20.38
CA ASN A 177 0.09 -11.44 -19.46
C ASN A 177 -0.33 -11.39 -17.98
N CYS A 178 -1.61 -11.28 -17.66
CA CYS A 178 -2.15 -11.15 -16.30
C CYS A 178 -1.53 -9.98 -15.49
N VAL A 179 -1.28 -8.85 -16.15
CA VAL A 179 -0.73 -7.62 -15.54
C VAL A 179 -1.75 -6.50 -15.70
N THR A 180 -2.02 -5.76 -14.62
CA THR A 180 -2.95 -4.60 -14.64
C THR A 180 -2.23 -3.26 -14.61
N GLY A 181 -1.09 -3.17 -13.91
CA GLY A 181 -0.32 -1.95 -13.75
C GLY A 181 0.90 -1.94 -14.66
N ILE A 182 0.91 -1.07 -15.65
CA ILE A 182 2.01 -0.89 -16.60
C ILE A 182 2.60 0.51 -16.50
N TYR A 183 3.93 0.62 -16.71
CA TYR A 183 4.65 1.88 -16.57
C TYR A 183 4.50 2.78 -17.80
N ASN A 184 4.69 2.21 -18.98
CA ASN A 184 4.48 2.92 -20.24
C ASN A 184 4.00 1.95 -21.32
N GLY A 185 3.35 2.51 -22.37
CA GLY A 185 2.81 1.71 -23.46
C GLY A 185 3.81 1.44 -24.60
N ILE A 186 3.40 0.57 -25.48
CA ILE A 186 4.12 0.21 -26.71
C ILE A 186 4.38 1.47 -27.52
N ASN A 187 5.65 1.69 -27.89
CA ASN A 187 6.07 2.84 -28.68
C ASN A 187 5.68 4.21 -28.09
N GLY A 188 5.58 4.31 -26.75
CA GLY A 188 5.21 5.56 -26.06
C GLY A 188 3.70 5.83 -26.01
N GLU A 189 2.87 4.84 -26.27
CA GLU A 189 1.42 4.94 -26.05
C GLU A 189 1.12 5.39 -24.62
N LYS A 190 0.25 6.39 -24.48
CA LYS A 190 -0.11 6.92 -23.16
C LYS A 190 -1.00 5.92 -22.42
N ILE A 191 -0.58 5.54 -21.24
CA ILE A 191 -1.32 4.62 -20.36
C ILE A 191 -2.19 5.42 -19.40
N PRO A 192 -3.48 5.10 -19.27
CA PRO A 192 -4.30 5.58 -18.17
C PRO A 192 -3.80 5.05 -16.81
N GLU A 193 -3.95 5.85 -15.76
CA GLU A 193 -3.61 5.41 -14.40
C GLU A 193 -4.65 4.41 -13.89
N PHE A 194 -4.26 3.12 -13.83
CA PHE A 194 -5.16 2.05 -13.38
C PHE A 194 -5.01 1.69 -11.91
N GLN A 195 -3.93 2.11 -11.23
CA GLN A 195 -3.65 1.67 -9.87
C GLN A 195 -4.40 2.48 -8.81
N ALA A 196 -4.89 3.67 -9.14
CA ALA A 196 -5.72 4.48 -8.25
C ALA A 196 -7.18 3.98 -8.27
N ALA A 197 -7.47 2.89 -7.54
CA ALA A 197 -8.77 2.18 -7.61
C ALA A 197 -9.98 3.07 -7.29
N PHE A 198 -9.79 4.07 -6.41
CA PHE A 198 -10.87 4.96 -5.95
C PHE A 198 -10.88 6.34 -6.61
N ASP A 199 -10.04 6.54 -7.63
CA ASP A 199 -10.15 7.69 -8.54
C ASP A 199 -11.36 7.52 -9.46
N ILE A 200 -11.98 8.64 -9.88
CA ILE A 200 -13.16 8.63 -10.75
C ILE A 200 -12.91 9.45 -12.02
N ASP A 201 -13.37 8.92 -13.15
CA ASP A 201 -13.38 9.68 -14.40
C ASP A 201 -14.63 10.56 -14.47
N THR A 202 -15.77 10.03 -14.00
CA THR A 202 -17.05 10.75 -13.95
C THR A 202 -17.76 10.47 -12.61
N PRO A 203 -18.73 11.31 -12.19
CA PRO A 203 -19.51 11.06 -10.98
C PRO A 203 -20.29 9.73 -11.01
N GLU A 204 -20.60 9.23 -12.21
CA GLU A 204 -21.31 7.95 -12.42
C GLU A 204 -20.48 6.72 -12.03
N ASP A 205 -19.17 6.88 -11.80
CA ASP A 205 -18.32 5.81 -11.28
C ASP A 205 -18.57 5.55 -9.76
N LEU A 206 -19.13 6.53 -9.02
CA LEU A 206 -19.31 6.44 -7.55
C LEU A 206 -20.19 5.28 -7.06
N PRO A 207 -21.33 4.95 -7.69
CA PRO A 207 -22.14 3.80 -7.28
C PRO A 207 -21.36 2.49 -7.30
N TYR A 208 -20.55 2.29 -8.34
CA TYR A 208 -19.69 1.11 -8.45
C TYR A 208 -18.63 1.08 -7.34
N LEU A 209 -17.98 2.19 -7.04
CA LEU A 209 -16.98 2.27 -5.96
C LEU A 209 -17.58 2.00 -4.58
N LYS A 210 -18.85 2.41 -4.34
CA LYS A 210 -19.56 2.05 -3.12
C LYS A 210 -19.75 0.53 -3.00
N GLU A 211 -20.11 -0.13 -4.09
CA GLU A 211 -20.23 -1.59 -4.15
C GLU A 211 -18.88 -2.28 -3.91
N VAL A 212 -17.80 -1.77 -4.52
CA VAL A 212 -16.43 -2.27 -4.31
C VAL A 212 -16.03 -2.20 -2.82
N LEU A 213 -16.34 -1.10 -2.13
CA LEU A 213 -16.06 -0.97 -0.70
C LEU A 213 -16.89 -1.93 0.14
N ILE A 214 -18.18 -2.08 -0.17
CA ILE A 214 -19.08 -2.98 0.56
C ILE A 214 -18.60 -4.43 0.43
N THR A 215 -18.46 -4.90 -0.80
CA THR A 215 -18.05 -6.28 -1.10
C THR A 215 -16.63 -6.58 -0.65
N GLY A 216 -15.71 -5.61 -0.81
CA GLY A 216 -14.33 -5.76 -0.37
C GLY A 216 -14.18 -5.86 1.15
N LEU A 217 -14.90 -5.03 1.93
CA LEU A 217 -14.87 -5.08 3.40
C LEU A 217 -15.56 -6.33 3.96
N ASP A 218 -16.61 -6.84 3.29
CA ASP A 218 -17.23 -8.10 3.65
C ASP A 218 -16.27 -9.27 3.41
N LEU A 219 -15.62 -9.30 2.24
CA LEU A 219 -14.61 -10.31 1.93
C LEU A 219 -13.39 -10.21 2.86
N PHE A 220 -12.94 -9.00 3.23
CA PHE A 220 -11.89 -8.82 4.23
C PHE A 220 -12.25 -9.49 5.56
N LYS A 221 -13.48 -9.26 6.05
CA LYS A 221 -13.94 -9.89 7.28
C LYS A 221 -14.02 -11.42 7.18
N GLU A 222 -14.43 -11.92 6.03
CA GLU A 222 -14.50 -13.38 5.78
C GLU A 222 -13.09 -14.00 5.80
N LEU A 223 -12.12 -13.38 5.13
CA LEU A 223 -10.77 -13.89 5.02
C LEU A 223 -9.98 -13.82 6.34
N TYR A 224 -10.07 -12.72 7.07
CA TYR A 224 -9.26 -12.51 8.27
C TYR A 224 -9.97 -12.74 9.60
N GLY A 225 -11.30 -12.93 9.59
CA GLY A 225 -12.09 -13.18 10.80
C GLY A 225 -12.41 -11.93 11.64
N TYR A 226 -11.96 -10.74 11.22
CA TYR A 226 -12.26 -9.46 11.88
C TYR A 226 -12.56 -8.36 10.87
N LYS A 227 -13.21 -7.28 11.33
CA LYS A 227 -13.48 -6.09 10.50
C LYS A 227 -12.25 -5.17 10.49
N SER A 228 -11.82 -4.71 9.33
CA SER A 228 -10.83 -3.62 9.28
C SER A 228 -11.46 -2.33 9.79
N SER A 229 -10.89 -1.77 10.85
CA SER A 229 -11.27 -0.42 11.32
C SER A 229 -10.49 0.68 10.61
N TYR A 230 -9.56 0.34 9.73
CA TYR A 230 -8.71 1.27 9.00
C TYR A 230 -8.77 1.02 7.50
N PHE A 231 -8.89 2.09 6.73
CA PHE A 231 -8.89 2.09 5.27
C PHE A 231 -7.75 2.96 4.74
N VAL A 232 -6.98 2.41 3.81
CA VAL A 232 -5.95 3.12 3.05
C VAL A 232 -6.35 3.07 1.58
N PRO A 233 -6.74 4.19 0.95
CA PRO A 233 -7.08 4.20 -0.48
C PRO A 233 -5.83 3.97 -1.34
N THR A 234 -5.94 3.12 -2.36
CA THR A 234 -4.87 2.83 -3.31
C THR A 234 -4.40 4.11 -4.01
N ASN A 235 -3.09 4.36 -4.05
CA ASN A 235 -2.47 5.60 -4.58
C ASN A 235 -3.02 6.91 -3.99
N GLY A 236 -3.91 6.87 -3.00
CA GLY A 236 -4.39 7.99 -2.20
C GLY A 236 -5.66 8.73 -2.66
N PRO A 237 -6.03 8.86 -3.95
CA PRO A 237 -7.27 9.53 -4.34
C PRO A 237 -8.52 8.77 -3.90
N PHE A 238 -9.48 9.46 -3.28
CA PHE A 238 -10.84 8.95 -3.11
C PHE A 238 -11.82 10.11 -2.90
N ASN A 239 -13.09 9.91 -3.30
CA ASN A 239 -14.15 10.89 -3.11
C ASN A 239 -14.73 10.78 -1.70
N ASN A 240 -14.89 11.91 -1.00
CA ASN A 240 -15.36 11.93 0.39
C ASN A 240 -16.77 11.38 0.59
N SER A 241 -17.61 11.32 -0.46
CA SER A 241 -18.92 10.68 -0.36
C SER A 241 -18.85 9.17 -0.04
N LEU A 242 -17.70 8.55 -0.22
CA LEU A 242 -17.43 7.16 0.13
C LEU A 242 -17.25 6.95 1.64
N GLU A 243 -16.96 8.00 2.41
CA GLU A 243 -16.74 7.93 3.87
C GLU A 243 -17.95 7.36 4.61
N SER A 244 -19.17 7.66 4.15
CA SER A 244 -20.40 7.12 4.76
C SER A 244 -20.57 5.61 4.59
N VAL A 245 -20.06 5.04 3.49
CA VAL A 245 -20.05 3.59 3.28
C VAL A 245 -19.01 2.93 4.19
N LEU A 246 -17.83 3.53 4.28
CA LEU A 246 -16.76 3.08 5.16
C LEU A 246 -17.22 3.07 6.63
N GLU A 247 -17.87 4.14 7.10
CA GLU A 247 -18.39 4.26 8.46
C GLU A 247 -19.41 3.14 8.76
N LYS A 248 -20.41 2.94 7.90
CA LYS A 248 -21.42 1.88 8.03
C LYS A 248 -20.83 0.46 8.08
N LYS A 249 -19.66 0.25 7.47
CA LYS A 249 -18.92 -1.02 7.51
C LYS A 249 -17.98 -1.14 8.72
N GLY A 250 -17.88 -0.10 9.55
CA GLY A 250 -17.11 -0.09 10.79
C GLY A 250 -15.69 0.47 10.66
N VAL A 251 -15.37 1.13 9.55
CA VAL A 251 -14.09 1.83 9.37
C VAL A 251 -14.12 3.12 10.20
N LYS A 252 -13.23 3.20 11.18
CA LYS A 252 -13.07 4.34 12.09
C LYS A 252 -11.93 5.27 11.67
N TYR A 253 -10.96 4.74 10.96
CA TYR A 253 -9.71 5.42 10.59
C TYR A 253 -9.55 5.41 9.08
N ILE A 254 -9.07 6.53 8.51
CA ILE A 254 -8.84 6.68 7.07
C ILE A 254 -7.43 7.22 6.87
N ASN A 255 -6.62 6.56 6.03
CA ASN A 255 -5.35 7.13 5.61
C ASN A 255 -5.59 8.31 4.66
N SER A 256 -4.82 9.34 4.82
CA SER A 256 -4.82 10.45 3.88
C SER A 256 -3.45 11.11 3.80
N GLY A 257 -3.09 11.53 2.62
CA GLY A 257 -2.03 12.51 2.44
C GLY A 257 -2.41 13.85 3.12
N LYS A 258 -1.42 14.61 3.56
CA LYS A 258 -1.64 15.93 4.22
C LYS A 258 -2.42 16.91 3.37
N ILE A 259 -2.32 16.76 2.05
CA ILE A 259 -3.18 17.43 1.06
C ILE A 259 -3.83 16.32 0.24
N GLN A 260 -5.05 15.97 0.62
CA GLN A 260 -5.86 15.03 -0.15
C GLN A 260 -6.34 15.70 -1.43
N ARG A 261 -6.15 15.05 -2.56
CA ARG A 261 -6.79 15.42 -3.83
C ARG A 261 -8.04 14.56 -4.00
N GLU A 262 -9.17 15.09 -3.58
CA GLU A 262 -10.47 14.45 -3.72
C GLU A 262 -10.94 14.57 -5.18
N PRO A 263 -11.09 13.45 -5.91
CA PRO A 263 -11.58 13.49 -7.29
C PRO A 263 -13.08 13.77 -7.30
N LEU A 264 -13.50 14.69 -8.18
CA LEU A 264 -14.90 15.07 -8.37
C LEU A 264 -15.47 14.59 -9.72
N GLY A 265 -14.65 13.93 -10.53
CA GLY A 265 -14.96 13.52 -11.90
C GLY A 265 -14.65 14.65 -12.91
N ASN A 266 -14.65 14.26 -14.21
CA ASN A 266 -14.38 15.17 -15.33
C ASN A 266 -13.07 15.96 -15.21
N GLY A 267 -12.02 15.33 -14.63
CA GLY A 267 -10.72 15.94 -14.39
C GLY A 267 -10.68 16.97 -13.27
N GLN A 268 -11.80 17.19 -12.57
CA GLN A 268 -11.88 18.12 -11.46
C GLN A 268 -11.50 17.46 -10.14
N PHE A 269 -10.93 18.24 -9.22
CA PHE A 269 -10.60 17.78 -7.88
C PHE A 269 -10.70 18.91 -6.86
N ARG A 270 -10.95 18.52 -5.60
CA ARG A 270 -10.90 19.40 -4.43
C ARG A 270 -9.67 19.09 -3.60
N LYS A 271 -9.00 20.12 -3.06
CA LYS A 271 -7.90 19.95 -2.10
C LYS A 271 -8.46 20.03 -0.69
N ASN A 272 -8.26 18.98 0.09
CA ASN A 272 -8.61 18.93 1.50
C ASN A 272 -7.36 18.84 2.35
N ILE A 273 -7.22 19.72 3.36
CA ILE A 273 -6.12 19.65 4.31
C ILE A 273 -6.47 18.62 5.38
N ARG A 274 -5.63 17.62 5.54
CA ARG A 274 -5.72 16.54 6.51
C ARG A 274 -4.49 16.54 7.43
N PHE A 275 -4.66 16.13 8.65
CA PHE A 275 -3.57 15.94 9.61
C PHE A 275 -3.93 14.86 10.62
N LEU A 276 -2.94 14.31 11.27
CA LEU A 276 -3.10 13.22 12.23
C LEU A 276 -4.11 13.59 13.33
N GLY A 277 -5.16 12.78 13.47
CA GLY A 277 -6.20 12.98 14.49
C GLY A 277 -7.34 13.92 14.10
N LYS A 278 -7.30 14.53 12.89
CA LYS A 278 -8.44 15.31 12.38
C LYS A 278 -9.63 14.36 12.16
N LYS A 279 -10.82 14.79 12.57
CA LYS A 279 -12.07 14.05 12.33
C LYS A 279 -12.80 14.60 11.10
N ASN A 280 -13.52 13.74 10.39
CA ASN A 280 -14.53 14.13 9.43
C ASN A 280 -15.89 14.36 10.12
N GLU A 281 -16.91 14.69 9.35
CA GLU A 281 -18.27 14.95 9.87
C GLU A 281 -18.94 13.71 10.49
N LEU A 282 -18.49 12.52 10.11
CA LEU A 282 -18.97 11.23 10.64
C LEU A 282 -18.19 10.77 11.88
N GLY A 283 -17.21 11.54 12.35
CA GLY A 283 -16.37 11.21 13.49
C GLY A 283 -15.19 10.27 13.17
N GLN A 284 -15.01 9.86 11.91
CA GLN A 284 -13.84 9.07 11.50
C GLN A 284 -12.57 9.92 11.58
N ILE A 285 -11.47 9.30 11.99
CA ILE A 285 -10.20 9.96 12.26
C ILE A 285 -9.24 9.75 11.08
N TYR A 286 -8.60 10.82 10.59
CA TYR A 286 -7.54 10.71 9.61
C TYR A 286 -6.21 10.36 10.26
N LEU A 287 -5.54 9.33 9.73
CA LEU A 287 -4.17 8.98 10.03
C LEU A 287 -3.27 9.42 8.88
N THR A 288 -2.05 9.84 9.18
CA THR A 288 -1.10 10.33 8.18
C THR A 288 0.26 9.71 8.39
N ARG A 289 0.98 9.45 7.32
CA ARG A 289 2.36 8.95 7.33
C ARG A 289 3.34 10.12 7.32
N ASN A 290 4.48 9.98 7.98
CA ASN A 290 5.47 11.05 8.11
C ASN A 290 6.93 10.58 8.00
N CYS A 291 7.16 9.28 7.83
CA CYS A 291 8.47 8.71 7.59
C CYS A 291 8.40 7.78 6.38
N PHE A 292 9.49 7.63 5.61
CA PHE A 292 9.51 6.85 4.38
C PHE A 292 10.71 5.90 4.34
N PHE A 293 10.46 4.67 3.89
CA PHE A 293 11.48 3.66 3.71
C PHE A 293 11.19 2.84 2.45
N GLU A 294 11.86 3.16 1.32
CA GLU A 294 11.61 2.57 0.00
C GLU A 294 12.91 2.15 -0.71
N PRO A 295 13.72 1.23 -0.13
CA PRO A 295 15.04 0.89 -0.65
C PRO A 295 15.05 0.18 -2.01
N SER A 296 13.89 -0.25 -2.53
CA SER A 296 13.75 -0.77 -3.90
C SER A 296 13.56 0.31 -4.95
N SER A 297 13.31 1.56 -4.55
CA SER A 297 12.99 2.66 -5.47
C SER A 297 14.07 2.89 -6.53
N MET A 298 13.64 2.95 -7.80
CA MET A 298 14.45 3.36 -8.94
C MET A 298 14.32 4.86 -9.24
N GLU A 299 13.37 5.55 -8.63
CA GLU A 299 13.16 6.99 -8.80
C GLU A 299 14.16 7.83 -8.00
N SER A 300 14.74 7.22 -6.97
CA SER A 300 15.75 7.84 -6.13
C SER A 300 17.16 7.50 -6.63
N PRO A 301 18.17 8.37 -6.41
CA PRO A 301 19.55 8.05 -6.71
C PRO A 301 19.99 6.71 -6.09
N ALA A 302 20.78 5.93 -6.82
CA ALA A 302 21.20 4.59 -6.38
C ALA A 302 21.96 4.57 -5.03
N ASN A 303 22.60 5.69 -4.66
CA ASN A 303 23.30 5.87 -3.39
C ASN A 303 22.43 6.52 -2.29
N THR A 304 21.12 6.54 -2.41
CA THR A 304 20.23 7.11 -1.41
C THR A 304 20.38 6.37 -0.08
N ASP A 305 20.69 7.14 0.97
CA ASP A 305 20.74 6.63 2.35
C ASP A 305 19.33 6.53 2.93
N TRP A 306 18.64 5.45 2.61
CA TRP A 306 17.28 5.18 3.07
C TRP A 306 17.18 5.02 4.58
N ILE A 307 18.21 4.46 5.23
CA ILE A 307 18.25 4.26 6.67
C ILE A 307 18.43 5.60 7.38
N GLY A 308 19.46 6.36 7.03
CA GLY A 308 19.72 7.66 7.64
C GLY A 308 18.59 8.67 7.43
N ASN A 309 17.99 8.68 6.22
CA ASN A 309 16.83 9.54 5.91
C ASN A 309 15.62 9.18 6.76
N CYS A 310 15.25 7.90 6.85
CA CYS A 310 14.13 7.44 7.66
C CYS A 310 14.36 7.74 9.15
N LEU A 311 15.57 7.47 9.69
CA LEU A 311 15.92 7.80 11.07
C LEU A 311 15.81 9.29 11.37
N LYS A 312 16.18 10.14 10.41
CA LYS A 312 16.03 11.60 10.55
C LYS A 312 14.58 12.03 10.58
N GLU A 313 13.72 11.44 9.75
CA GLU A 313 12.29 11.71 9.76
C GLU A 313 11.63 11.25 11.06
N ILE A 314 12.02 10.08 11.59
CA ILE A 314 11.60 9.59 12.91
C ILE A 314 12.02 10.57 14.02
N GLU A 315 13.25 11.06 13.99
CA GLU A 315 13.76 12.06 14.95
C GLU A 315 12.93 13.34 14.93
N ILE A 316 12.62 13.84 13.72
CA ILE A 316 11.77 15.03 13.54
C ILE A 316 10.35 14.76 14.06
N ALA A 317 9.78 13.58 13.79
CA ALA A 317 8.47 13.21 14.31
C ALA A 317 8.47 13.27 15.86
N PHE A 318 9.43 12.62 16.51
CA PHE A 318 9.54 12.63 17.97
C PHE A 318 9.82 14.01 18.56
N MET A 319 10.62 14.85 17.88
CA MET A 319 10.87 16.25 18.27
C MET A 319 9.55 17.06 18.30
N TRP A 320 8.62 16.78 17.39
CA TRP A 320 7.29 17.41 17.34
C TRP A 320 6.23 16.67 18.15
N HIS A 321 6.63 15.72 19.01
CA HIS A 321 5.72 14.88 19.80
C HIS A 321 4.72 14.12 18.93
N LYS A 322 5.15 13.61 17.78
CA LYS A 322 4.34 12.79 16.86
C LYS A 322 4.77 11.33 16.92
N PRO A 323 3.85 10.38 16.69
CA PRO A 323 4.25 9.04 16.32
C PRO A 323 5.00 9.08 14.99
N ALA A 324 5.95 8.18 14.82
CA ALA A 324 6.61 7.94 13.54
C ALA A 324 5.84 6.84 12.79
N THR A 325 5.13 7.21 11.73
CA THR A 325 4.45 6.25 10.85
C THR A 325 5.26 6.11 9.58
N ILE A 326 5.95 4.96 9.47
CA ILE A 326 6.82 4.63 8.34
C ILE A 326 5.96 4.08 7.21
N SER A 327 5.99 4.77 6.07
CA SER A 327 5.41 4.31 4.80
C SER A 327 6.45 3.50 4.04
N THR A 328 6.08 2.30 3.64
CA THR A 328 6.87 1.41 2.78
C THR A 328 5.91 0.60 1.91
N HIS A 329 6.41 -0.15 0.93
CA HIS A 329 5.60 -0.99 0.08
C HIS A 329 6.12 -2.42 0.07
N ARG A 330 5.25 -3.37 -0.25
CA ARG A 330 5.55 -4.79 -0.35
C ARG A 330 6.76 -5.08 -1.23
N VAL A 331 6.99 -4.31 -2.29
CA VAL A 331 8.14 -4.44 -3.21
C VAL A 331 9.48 -4.51 -2.49
N ASN A 332 9.57 -3.94 -1.27
CA ASN A 332 10.80 -4.00 -0.46
C ASN A 332 11.00 -5.34 0.26
N TYR A 333 10.01 -6.22 0.26
CA TYR A 333 10.01 -7.44 1.07
C TYR A 333 9.81 -8.69 0.23
N VAL A 334 9.50 -8.55 -1.05
CA VAL A 334 9.29 -9.67 -1.98
C VAL A 334 10.47 -9.90 -2.91
N GLY A 335 10.65 -11.14 -3.31
CA GLY A 335 11.74 -11.60 -4.14
C GLY A 335 11.37 -12.81 -5.00
N PHE A 336 10.07 -13.04 -5.26
CA PHE A 336 9.65 -14.14 -6.11
C PHE A 336 10.21 -14.00 -7.54
N LEU A 337 10.24 -12.79 -8.09
CA LEU A 337 10.85 -12.52 -9.38
C LEU A 337 12.38 -12.29 -9.27
N HIS A 338 12.82 -11.58 -8.23
CA HIS A 338 14.18 -11.13 -8.02
C HIS A 338 14.58 -11.34 -6.54
N PRO A 339 15.05 -12.54 -6.14
CA PRO A 339 15.40 -12.84 -4.74
C PRO A 339 16.42 -11.87 -4.14
N GLU A 340 17.36 -11.39 -4.96
CA GLU A 340 18.39 -10.41 -4.54
C GLU A 340 17.78 -9.06 -4.09
N ASN A 341 16.62 -8.66 -4.62
CA ASN A 341 15.92 -7.46 -4.16
C ASN A 341 15.47 -7.64 -2.71
N ARG A 342 14.72 -8.70 -2.40
CA ARG A 342 14.27 -9.03 -1.04
C ARG A 342 15.45 -9.11 -0.07
N GLU A 343 16.50 -9.86 -0.42
CA GLU A 343 17.65 -10.04 0.46
C GLU A 343 18.36 -8.72 0.77
N ARG A 344 18.55 -7.87 -0.24
CA ARG A 344 19.17 -6.56 -0.08
C ARG A 344 18.33 -5.63 0.80
N THR A 345 17.03 -5.59 0.57
CA THR A 345 16.13 -4.65 1.25
C THR A 345 15.78 -5.09 2.66
N LEU A 346 15.63 -6.41 2.91
CA LEU A 346 15.47 -6.93 4.27
C LEU A 346 16.72 -6.69 5.13
N ARG A 347 17.95 -6.80 4.58
CA ARG A 347 19.16 -6.39 5.32
C ARG A 347 19.13 -4.92 5.72
N LYS A 348 18.69 -4.03 4.83
CA LYS A 348 18.53 -2.60 5.16
C LYS A 348 17.43 -2.37 6.19
N PHE A 349 16.33 -3.11 6.11
CA PHE A 349 15.25 -3.04 7.09
C PHE A 349 15.69 -3.53 8.46
N GLU A 350 16.43 -4.63 8.55
CA GLU A 350 17.03 -5.13 9.78
C GLU A 350 17.99 -4.10 10.40
N GLU A 351 18.82 -3.45 9.59
CA GLU A 351 19.72 -2.38 10.03
C GLU A 351 18.96 -1.15 10.54
N LEU A 352 17.86 -0.76 9.86
CA LEU A 352 16.98 0.32 10.31
C LEU A 352 16.42 0.00 11.71
N LEU A 353 15.83 -1.19 11.89
CA LEU A 353 15.26 -1.61 13.18
C LEU A 353 16.30 -1.63 14.30
N ARG A 354 17.49 -2.20 14.04
CA ARG A 354 18.60 -2.26 14.98
C ARG A 354 19.07 -0.86 15.40
N THR A 355 19.27 0.03 14.42
CA THR A 355 19.76 1.39 14.67
C THR A 355 18.72 2.23 15.40
N MET A 356 17.45 2.10 15.04
CA MET A 356 16.33 2.78 15.67
C MET A 356 16.20 2.41 17.16
N LEU A 357 16.20 1.12 17.48
CA LEU A 357 16.11 0.64 18.87
C LEU A 357 17.33 1.01 19.70
N LYS A 358 18.53 1.04 19.09
CA LYS A 358 19.73 1.53 19.76
C LYS A 358 19.66 3.04 20.07
N LYS A 359 19.10 3.84 19.14
CA LYS A 359 18.99 5.30 19.29
C LYS A 359 17.88 5.70 20.26
N TRP A 360 16.78 4.96 20.28
CA TRP A 360 15.61 5.21 21.13
C TRP A 360 15.15 3.91 21.82
N PRO A 361 15.76 3.55 22.97
CA PRO A 361 15.42 2.30 23.67
C PRO A 361 13.98 2.28 24.24
N ASP A 362 13.33 3.44 24.33
CA ASP A 362 11.97 3.63 24.83
C ASP A 362 10.88 3.60 23.75
N ILE A 363 11.20 3.12 22.55
CA ILE A 363 10.22 2.92 21.46
C ILE A 363 9.13 1.92 21.86
N GLU A 364 7.95 2.15 21.28
CA GLU A 364 6.78 1.26 21.33
C GLU A 364 6.30 0.98 19.91
N PHE A 365 6.27 -0.30 19.51
CA PHE A 365 5.69 -0.69 18.22
C PHE A 365 4.18 -0.87 18.32
N MET A 366 3.46 -0.22 17.42
CA MET A 366 2.00 -0.31 17.29
C MET A 366 1.58 -0.59 15.86
N THR A 367 0.42 -1.23 15.70
CA THR A 367 -0.30 -1.22 14.42
C THR A 367 -0.97 0.14 14.22
N SER A 368 -1.37 0.43 12.98
CA SER A 368 -2.13 1.66 12.68
C SER A 368 -3.48 1.69 13.38
N MET A 369 -4.13 0.53 13.58
CA MET A 369 -5.38 0.44 14.32
C MET A 369 -5.18 0.76 15.80
N GLU A 370 -4.14 0.21 16.45
CA GLU A 370 -3.79 0.55 17.85
C GLU A 370 -3.47 2.05 18.02
N LEU A 371 -2.77 2.64 17.05
CA LEU A 371 -2.54 4.10 17.04
C LEU A 371 -3.86 4.87 16.91
N GLY A 372 -4.74 4.46 16.01
CA GLY A 372 -6.07 5.06 15.85
C GLY A 372 -6.91 4.99 17.13
N ASP A 373 -6.96 3.83 17.76
CA ASP A 373 -7.66 3.64 19.04
C ASP A 373 -7.09 4.55 20.15
N LEU A 374 -5.77 4.66 20.24
CA LEU A 374 -5.10 5.57 21.18
C LEU A 374 -5.46 7.04 20.94
N ILE A 375 -5.58 7.46 19.67
CA ILE A 375 -5.99 8.83 19.30
C ILE A 375 -7.45 9.07 19.67
N SER A 376 -8.32 8.07 19.48
CA SER A 376 -9.76 8.18 19.73
C SER A 376 -10.13 8.31 21.20
N MET A 377 -9.26 7.86 22.12
CA MET A 377 -9.47 7.93 23.58
C MET A 377 -9.26 9.31 24.17
N LYS A 378 -8.74 10.24 23.38
CA LYS A 378 -8.49 11.64 23.79
C LYS A 378 -9.41 12.60 23.03
#